data_cb796e24f1f81ed4e992ccea9f782d0b
#
_entry.id   cb796e24f1f81ed4e992ccea9f782d0b
#
_cell.length_a   1.000
_cell.length_b   1.000
_cell.length_c   1.000
_cell.angle_alpha   90.00
_cell.angle_beta   90.00
_cell.angle_gamma   90.00
#
_symmetry.space_group_name_H-M   'P 1'
#
loop_
_entity.id
_entity.type
_entity.pdbx_description
1 polymer ?
#
loop_
_entity_poly.entity_id
_entity_poly.type
_entity_poly.pdbx_seq_one_letter_code
_entity_poly.pdbx_strand_id
1 'polypeptide(L)'
;LSTVAAPASAQDAAQDPKQPSVDNPHMHFWGDSGLNNCWTHFDGNDSSGSASEGYGESEVASGKHEVEFSCKIQENFKQDMYLNPNGTIELDFAVEVYSPGQCANDCEDLNVTLYKGSMEVARQQYSGIDTGDPETRNWKIDVNENMTRWNKSADEPIVTFRWVGYADSGPLCIFFICDSYFKFFYSNNEDNYTVEMNFPVINQTIPGEGGGGDGIGGAVSDALPGFGLVSGIGALALAAVGASRFTREE
;
A
#
# COMPACT_ATOMS: atom_id res chain seq x y z
N LEU A 1 48.21 -30.62 7.04
CA LEU A 1 47.77 -29.35 6.46
C LEU A 1 46.24 -29.39 6.38
N SER A 2 45.58 -28.74 7.36
CA SER A 2 44.12 -28.58 7.38
C SER A 2 43.78 -27.26 6.72
N THR A 3 43.13 -27.31 5.58
CA THR A 3 42.57 -26.15 4.93
C THR A 3 41.24 -25.79 5.62
N VAL A 4 41.24 -24.67 6.34
CA VAL A 4 40.01 -24.06 6.86
C VAL A 4 39.31 -23.39 5.68
N ALA A 5 38.19 -23.95 5.26
CA ALA A 5 37.32 -23.28 4.30
C ALA A 5 36.67 -22.06 4.98
N ALA A 6 36.91 -20.86 4.47
CA ALA A 6 36.22 -19.67 4.91
C ALA A 6 34.71 -19.83 4.57
N PRO A 7 33.79 -19.42 5.48
CA PRO A 7 32.38 -19.41 5.14
C PRO A 7 32.16 -18.43 3.97
N ALA A 8 31.51 -18.93 2.92
CA ALA A 8 31.00 -18.06 1.87
C ALA A 8 29.97 -17.13 2.52
N SER A 9 30.25 -15.83 2.56
CA SER A 9 29.25 -14.83 2.90
C SER A 9 28.11 -14.96 1.89
N ALA A 10 26.92 -15.30 2.38
CA ALA A 10 25.72 -15.17 1.58
C ALA A 10 25.64 -13.70 1.14
N GLN A 11 25.78 -13.43 -0.15
CA GLN A 11 25.42 -12.14 -0.71
C GLN A 11 23.91 -12.02 -0.51
N ASP A 12 23.48 -11.06 0.33
CA ASP A 12 22.08 -10.67 0.39
C ASP A 12 21.64 -10.39 -1.07
N ALA A 13 20.63 -11.12 -1.51
CA ALA A 13 20.02 -10.85 -2.80
C ALA A 13 19.56 -9.39 -2.75
N ALA A 14 20.03 -8.56 -3.67
CA ALA A 14 19.65 -7.16 -3.72
C ALA A 14 18.12 -7.08 -3.71
N GLN A 15 17.57 -6.41 -2.70
CA GLN A 15 16.15 -6.28 -2.55
C GLN A 15 15.59 -5.52 -3.75
N ASP A 16 14.50 -6.00 -4.33
CA ASP A 16 13.83 -5.33 -5.44
C ASP A 16 13.27 -3.98 -4.96
N PRO A 17 13.74 -2.85 -5.50
CA PRO A 17 13.32 -1.53 -5.04
C PRO A 17 11.83 -1.26 -5.24
N LYS A 18 11.15 -2.00 -6.13
CA LYS A 18 9.71 -1.84 -6.38
C LYS A 18 8.84 -2.64 -5.41
N GLN A 19 9.43 -3.41 -4.51
CA GLN A 19 8.71 -4.25 -3.55
C GLN A 19 8.74 -3.66 -2.13
N PRO A 20 7.65 -3.82 -1.35
CA PRO A 20 7.60 -3.35 0.03
C PRO A 20 8.54 -4.13 0.94
N SER A 21 9.15 -3.43 1.90
CA SER A 21 9.94 -4.02 2.97
C SER A 21 10.04 -3.06 4.16
N VAL A 22 10.67 -3.51 5.25
CA VAL A 22 10.96 -2.66 6.40
C VAL A 22 11.86 -1.48 6.04
N ASP A 23 12.81 -1.69 5.11
CA ASP A 23 13.73 -0.64 4.65
C ASP A 23 13.17 0.16 3.47
N ASN A 24 12.04 -0.27 2.89
CA ASN A 24 11.38 0.35 1.75
C ASN A 24 9.85 0.37 1.97
N PRO A 25 9.34 1.13 2.94
CA PRO A 25 7.92 1.16 3.29
C PRO A 25 7.09 2.16 2.49
N HIS A 26 7.72 3.04 1.69
CA HIS A 26 7.08 4.14 0.98
C HIS A 26 6.62 3.73 -0.41
N MET A 27 5.31 3.81 -0.65
CA MET A 27 4.69 3.59 -1.96
C MET A 27 4.44 4.94 -2.62
N HIS A 28 5.03 5.14 -3.79
CA HIS A 28 4.97 6.38 -4.58
C HIS A 28 3.89 6.30 -5.64
N PHE A 29 3.36 7.46 -6.03
CA PHE A 29 2.26 7.63 -6.98
C PHE A 29 2.75 8.24 -8.28
N TRP A 30 2.32 7.67 -9.39
CA TRP A 30 2.71 8.06 -10.74
C TRP A 30 1.48 8.02 -11.65
N GLY A 31 1.50 8.75 -12.76
CA GLY A 31 0.37 8.72 -13.66
C GLY A 31 0.55 9.52 -14.93
N ASP A 32 -0.44 9.45 -15.81
CA ASP A 32 -0.50 10.27 -17.02
C ASP A 32 -1.12 11.66 -16.76
N SER A 33 -0.96 12.57 -17.73
CA SER A 33 -1.45 13.94 -17.63
C SER A 33 -2.98 14.07 -17.62
N GLY A 34 -3.71 13.01 -18.00
CA GLY A 34 -5.17 13.02 -18.10
C GLY A 34 -5.88 12.24 -16.99
N LEU A 35 -5.21 11.80 -15.94
CA LEU A 35 -5.75 10.96 -14.85
C LEU A 35 -6.35 9.61 -15.31
N ASN A 36 -6.14 9.19 -16.56
CA ASN A 36 -6.70 7.94 -17.08
C ASN A 36 -5.96 6.72 -16.55
N ASN A 37 -4.66 6.88 -16.28
CA ASN A 37 -3.83 5.85 -15.70
C ASN A 37 -3.07 6.41 -14.51
N CYS A 38 -3.25 5.78 -13.35
CA CYS A 38 -2.47 6.02 -12.15
C CYS A 38 -1.90 4.68 -11.68
N TRP A 39 -0.60 4.67 -11.36
CA TRP A 39 0.08 3.49 -10.85
C TRP A 39 0.94 3.81 -9.64
N THR A 40 1.28 2.80 -8.89
CA THR A 40 2.11 2.91 -7.71
C THR A 40 3.20 1.85 -7.70
N HIS A 41 4.31 2.13 -7.05
CA HIS A 41 5.34 1.17 -6.67
C HIS A 41 6.20 1.75 -5.53
N PHE A 42 7.07 0.94 -4.95
CA PHE A 42 7.88 1.33 -3.79
C PHE A 42 9.22 1.97 -4.18
N ASP A 43 9.61 1.98 -5.45
CA ASP A 43 10.77 2.72 -5.93
C ASP A 43 10.42 4.22 -6.02
N GLY A 44 11.27 5.09 -5.46
CA GLY A 44 11.15 6.54 -5.58
C GLY A 44 11.44 7.10 -6.98
N ASN A 45 11.78 6.25 -7.95
CA ASN A 45 12.02 6.64 -9.33
C ASN A 45 11.04 5.94 -10.27
N ASP A 46 10.38 6.70 -11.13
CA ASP A 46 9.53 6.12 -12.18
C ASP A 46 10.27 5.97 -13.51
N SER A 47 10.34 4.74 -14.00
CA SER A 47 10.88 4.41 -15.33
C SER A 47 9.80 4.19 -16.39
N SER A 48 8.52 4.34 -16.03
CA SER A 48 7.38 4.01 -16.89
C SER A 48 6.88 5.20 -17.71
N GLY A 49 7.43 6.41 -17.49
CA GLY A 49 7.08 7.60 -18.24
C GLY A 49 5.83 8.31 -17.72
N SER A 50 5.79 8.60 -16.42
CA SER A 50 4.78 9.48 -15.83
C SER A 50 4.78 10.87 -16.46
N ALA A 51 3.69 11.62 -16.23
CA ALA A 51 3.56 13.00 -16.70
C ALA A 51 4.76 13.85 -16.27
N SER A 52 5.37 14.55 -17.23
CA SER A 52 6.56 15.39 -17.00
C SER A 52 6.27 16.57 -16.10
N GLU A 53 5.03 17.06 -16.11
CA GLU A 53 4.54 18.15 -15.26
C GLU A 53 4.39 17.73 -13.79
N GLY A 54 4.47 16.42 -13.50
CA GLY A 54 4.31 15.86 -12.15
C GLY A 54 2.89 15.90 -11.60
N TYR A 55 1.88 16.07 -12.47
CA TYR A 55 0.45 15.95 -12.11
C TYR A 55 -0.39 15.42 -13.28
N GLY A 56 -1.58 14.90 -12.94
CA GLY A 56 -2.63 14.62 -13.90
C GLY A 56 -3.80 15.56 -13.67
N GLU A 57 -4.50 15.96 -14.75
CA GLU A 57 -5.58 16.93 -14.72
C GLU A 57 -6.80 16.43 -15.49
N SER A 58 -7.98 16.72 -14.95
CA SER A 58 -9.27 16.60 -15.64
C SER A 58 -9.95 17.95 -15.61
N GLU A 59 -10.50 18.40 -16.74
CA GLU A 59 -11.14 19.70 -16.89
C GLU A 59 -12.43 19.58 -17.70
N VAL A 60 -13.46 20.36 -17.33
CA VAL A 60 -14.69 20.51 -18.10
C VAL A 60 -15.09 21.98 -18.17
N ALA A 61 -15.50 22.42 -19.36
CA ALA A 61 -15.89 23.81 -19.62
C ALA A 61 -17.34 24.14 -19.22
N SER A 62 -18.18 23.14 -18.92
CA SER A 62 -19.58 23.38 -18.54
C SER A 62 -20.20 22.13 -17.92
N GLY A 63 -21.10 22.35 -16.96
CA GLY A 63 -21.94 21.30 -16.38
C GLY A 63 -21.20 20.45 -15.32
N LYS A 64 -21.70 19.24 -15.11
CA LYS A 64 -21.20 18.31 -14.12
C LYS A 64 -19.78 17.85 -14.47
N HIS A 65 -18.88 17.92 -13.49
CA HIS A 65 -17.54 17.39 -13.55
C HIS A 65 -17.41 16.25 -12.56
N GLU A 66 -17.32 15.03 -13.04
CA GLU A 66 -17.14 13.83 -12.23
C GLU A 66 -15.76 13.25 -12.47
N VAL A 67 -14.97 13.14 -11.41
CA VAL A 67 -13.62 12.57 -11.44
C VAL A 67 -13.61 11.32 -10.56
N GLU A 68 -13.21 10.21 -11.15
CA GLU A 68 -12.93 8.96 -10.40
C GLU A 68 -11.77 8.25 -11.06
N PHE A 69 -10.71 8.01 -10.31
CA PHE A 69 -9.57 7.24 -10.75
C PHE A 69 -8.99 6.41 -9.61
N SER A 70 -8.26 5.35 -9.98
CA SER A 70 -7.64 4.45 -9.03
C SER A 70 -6.16 4.28 -9.35
N CYS A 71 -5.33 4.49 -8.34
CA CYS A 71 -3.90 4.21 -8.39
C CYS A 71 -3.67 2.78 -7.93
N LYS A 72 -3.14 1.95 -8.83
CA LYS A 72 -2.91 0.51 -8.60
C LYS A 72 -1.43 0.21 -8.68
N ILE A 73 -1.00 -0.79 -7.91
CA ILE A 73 0.39 -1.21 -7.99
C ILE A 73 0.73 -1.71 -9.40
N GLN A 74 1.89 -1.28 -9.91
CA GLN A 74 2.33 -1.60 -11.27
C GLN A 74 2.81 -3.04 -11.39
N GLU A 75 3.46 -3.56 -10.36
CA GLU A 75 3.99 -4.91 -10.29
C GLU A 75 3.44 -5.63 -9.06
N ASN A 76 2.91 -6.83 -9.27
CA ASN A 76 2.39 -7.64 -8.18
C ASN A 76 3.45 -7.90 -7.11
N PHE A 77 3.03 -8.03 -5.86
CA PHE A 77 3.91 -8.40 -4.77
C PHE A 77 4.56 -9.77 -5.01
N LYS A 78 5.86 -9.84 -4.85
CA LYS A 78 6.64 -11.09 -4.92
C LYS A 78 6.54 -11.92 -3.64
N GLN A 79 6.24 -11.23 -2.52
CA GLN A 79 6.06 -11.82 -1.20
C GLN A 79 4.86 -11.16 -0.52
N ASP A 80 4.30 -11.83 0.48
CA ASP A 80 3.27 -11.23 1.31
C ASP A 80 3.87 -10.05 2.09
N MET A 81 3.15 -8.95 2.17
CA MET A 81 3.50 -7.82 3.02
C MET A 81 2.80 -7.96 4.37
N TYR A 82 3.54 -7.81 5.45
CA TYR A 82 3.01 -7.85 6.82
C TYR A 82 3.16 -6.49 7.47
N LEU A 83 2.09 -6.03 8.12
CA LEU A 83 2.07 -4.74 8.81
C LEU A 83 2.02 -4.92 10.33
N ASN A 84 2.63 -3.99 11.04
CA ASN A 84 2.54 -3.91 12.49
C ASN A 84 1.07 -3.68 12.90
N PRO A 85 0.44 -4.57 13.71
CA PRO A 85 -0.95 -4.42 14.12
C PRO A 85 -1.22 -3.21 15.01
N ASN A 86 -0.18 -2.56 15.56
CA ASN A 86 -0.26 -1.31 16.29
C ASN A 86 0.30 -0.12 15.49
N GLY A 87 0.53 -0.31 14.20
CA GLY A 87 1.04 0.72 13.31
C GLY A 87 -0.07 1.52 12.66
N THR A 88 0.36 2.56 11.93
CA THR A 88 -0.52 3.45 11.16
C THR A 88 -0.02 3.49 9.73
N ILE A 89 -0.90 3.27 8.77
CA ILE A 89 -0.64 3.58 7.36
C ILE A 89 -0.86 5.09 7.21
N GLU A 90 0.07 5.79 6.58
CA GLU A 90 -0.04 7.24 6.34
C GLU A 90 -0.04 7.52 4.84
N LEU A 91 -1.07 8.19 4.34
CA LEU A 91 -1.15 8.68 2.97
C LEU A 91 -1.02 10.20 2.98
N ASP A 92 0.03 10.70 2.37
CA ASP A 92 0.19 12.10 2.01
C ASP A 92 -0.14 12.28 0.53
N PHE A 93 -0.94 13.28 0.21
CA PHE A 93 -1.29 13.61 -1.16
C PHE A 93 -1.57 15.10 -1.33
N ALA A 94 -1.50 15.57 -2.58
CA ALA A 94 -1.81 16.95 -2.94
C ALA A 94 -2.79 16.97 -4.13
N VAL A 95 -3.76 17.87 -4.06
CA VAL A 95 -4.75 18.12 -5.10
C VAL A 95 -4.97 19.62 -5.28
N GLU A 96 -5.36 20.04 -6.48
CA GLU A 96 -5.86 21.37 -6.75
C GLU A 96 -7.22 21.22 -7.43
N VAL A 97 -8.26 21.78 -6.83
CA VAL A 97 -9.64 21.57 -7.28
C VAL A 97 -10.37 22.89 -7.38
N TYR A 98 -11.06 23.11 -8.48
CA TYR A 98 -11.89 24.30 -8.69
C TYR A 98 -13.26 23.92 -9.25
N SER A 99 -14.32 24.40 -8.61
CA SER A 99 -15.71 24.13 -8.98
C SER A 99 -16.56 25.40 -8.85
N PRO A 100 -16.54 26.27 -9.88
CA PRO A 100 -17.24 27.55 -9.83
C PRO A 100 -18.75 27.42 -10.00
N GLY A 101 -19.25 26.31 -10.55
CA GLY A 101 -20.65 26.08 -10.81
C GLY A 101 -21.47 25.75 -9.58
N GLN A 102 -22.76 26.03 -9.64
CA GLN A 102 -23.67 25.69 -8.55
C GLN A 102 -24.05 24.21 -8.57
N CYS A 103 -23.87 23.57 -7.45
CA CYS A 103 -24.32 22.19 -7.26
C CYS A 103 -25.83 22.12 -7.03
N ALA A 104 -26.51 21.30 -7.79
CA ALA A 104 -27.92 21.01 -7.61
C ALA A 104 -28.20 19.90 -6.57
N ASN A 105 -27.39 19.80 -5.52
CA ASN A 105 -27.34 18.78 -4.47
C ASN A 105 -26.66 17.46 -4.87
N ASP A 106 -25.89 17.44 -5.93
CA ASP A 106 -25.18 16.28 -6.43
C ASP A 106 -23.66 16.50 -6.57
N CYS A 107 -23.09 17.56 -5.97
CA CYS A 107 -21.67 17.64 -5.72
C CYS A 107 -21.26 16.64 -4.63
N GLU A 108 -20.10 16.08 -4.81
CA GLU A 108 -19.49 15.19 -3.83
C GLU A 108 -18.14 15.76 -3.41
N ASP A 109 -17.92 15.86 -2.10
CA ASP A 109 -16.61 16.12 -1.54
C ASP A 109 -15.58 15.08 -2.00
N LEU A 110 -14.31 15.41 -1.93
CA LEU A 110 -13.26 14.45 -2.26
C LEU A 110 -13.31 13.25 -1.31
N ASN A 111 -13.61 12.09 -1.86
CA ASN A 111 -13.56 10.80 -1.19
C ASN A 111 -12.29 10.06 -1.58
N VAL A 112 -11.51 9.63 -0.59
CA VAL A 112 -10.32 8.79 -0.77
C VAL A 112 -10.59 7.44 -0.12
N THR A 113 -10.40 6.37 -0.87
CA THR A 113 -10.69 5.01 -0.40
C THR A 113 -9.47 4.13 -0.61
N LEU A 114 -9.05 3.42 0.44
CA LEU A 114 -8.03 2.38 0.37
C LEU A 114 -8.70 1.02 0.26
N TYR A 115 -8.29 0.28 -0.75
CA TYR A 115 -8.67 -1.12 -0.93
C TYR A 115 -7.46 -2.04 -0.74
N LYS A 116 -7.73 -3.21 -0.20
CA LYS A 116 -6.86 -4.37 -0.16
C LYS A 116 -7.41 -5.38 -1.17
N GLY A 117 -6.81 -5.43 -2.35
CA GLY A 117 -7.41 -6.11 -3.49
C GLY A 117 -8.79 -5.55 -3.83
N SER A 118 -9.84 -6.36 -3.68
CA SER A 118 -11.23 -5.93 -3.90
C SER A 118 -11.96 -5.45 -2.63
N MET A 119 -11.34 -5.57 -1.46
CA MET A 119 -11.96 -5.24 -0.19
C MET A 119 -11.64 -3.81 0.23
N GLU A 120 -12.66 -2.97 0.42
CA GLU A 120 -12.49 -1.66 1.05
C GLU A 120 -12.05 -1.84 2.52
N VAL A 121 -10.92 -1.23 2.89
CA VAL A 121 -10.38 -1.32 4.26
C VAL A 121 -10.43 -0.01 5.01
N ALA A 122 -10.45 1.12 4.30
CA ALA A 122 -10.59 2.44 4.89
C ALA A 122 -11.12 3.45 3.87
N ARG A 123 -11.83 4.50 4.36
CA ARG A 123 -12.32 5.63 3.56
C ARG A 123 -12.24 6.91 4.37
N GLN A 124 -11.89 8.00 3.69
CA GLN A 124 -11.91 9.35 4.24
C GLN A 124 -12.56 10.31 3.25
N GLN A 125 -13.41 11.21 3.77
CA GLN A 125 -13.99 12.30 3.01
C GLN A 125 -13.33 13.62 3.44
N TYR A 126 -13.03 14.47 2.45
CA TYR A 126 -12.44 15.80 2.63
C TYR A 126 -13.38 16.84 2.05
N SER A 127 -13.99 17.64 2.92
CA SER A 127 -14.87 18.74 2.53
C SER A 127 -14.11 20.05 2.33
N GLY A 128 -14.63 20.91 1.47
CA GLY A 128 -14.10 22.27 1.27
C GLY A 128 -12.81 22.32 0.44
N ILE A 129 -12.58 21.35 -0.42
CA ILE A 129 -11.49 21.36 -1.40
C ILE A 129 -12.09 21.79 -2.75
N ASP A 130 -12.19 23.09 -2.97
CA ASP A 130 -12.77 23.67 -4.21
C ASP A 130 -12.28 25.10 -4.47
N THR A 131 -11.17 25.51 -3.84
CA THR A 131 -10.71 26.90 -3.85
C THR A 131 -9.90 27.29 -5.08
N GLY A 132 -9.44 26.32 -5.86
CA GLY A 132 -8.53 26.54 -6.98
C GLY A 132 -7.07 26.76 -6.57
N ASP A 133 -6.75 26.54 -5.31
CA ASP A 133 -5.39 26.53 -4.79
C ASP A 133 -4.95 25.10 -4.48
N PRO A 134 -3.67 24.74 -4.67
CA PRO A 134 -3.17 23.42 -4.29
C PRO A 134 -3.29 23.17 -2.79
N GLU A 135 -3.83 22.02 -2.42
CA GLU A 135 -4.00 21.61 -1.03
C GLU A 135 -3.33 20.28 -0.74
N THR A 136 -2.56 20.22 0.33
CA THR A 136 -1.98 18.97 0.84
C THR A 136 -2.86 18.37 1.92
N ARG A 137 -2.97 17.05 1.94
CA ARG A 137 -3.72 16.29 2.96
C ARG A 137 -2.88 15.11 3.45
N ASN A 138 -3.01 14.85 4.73
CA ASN A 138 -2.46 13.67 5.37
C ASN A 138 -3.62 12.81 5.90
N TRP A 139 -3.61 11.52 5.58
CA TRP A 139 -4.58 10.56 6.07
C TRP A 139 -3.90 9.45 6.86
N LYS A 140 -4.29 9.29 8.11
CA LYS A 140 -3.79 8.28 9.03
C LYS A 140 -4.82 7.17 9.20
N ILE A 141 -4.40 5.93 8.95
CA ILE A 141 -5.25 4.74 8.98
C ILE A 141 -4.63 3.75 9.96
N ASP A 142 -5.29 3.53 11.09
CA ASP A 142 -4.83 2.55 12.06
C ASP A 142 -4.95 1.13 11.48
N VAL A 143 -3.88 0.34 11.58
CA VAL A 143 -3.86 -1.03 11.08
C VAL A 143 -4.79 -1.89 11.94
N ASN A 144 -5.83 -2.42 11.33
CA ASN A 144 -6.73 -3.40 11.95
C ASN A 144 -6.35 -4.84 11.55
N GLU A 145 -7.01 -5.84 12.15
CA GLU A 145 -6.70 -7.25 11.92
C GLU A 145 -6.75 -7.66 10.43
N ASN A 146 -7.66 -7.07 9.64
CA ASN A 146 -7.79 -7.37 8.21
C ASN A 146 -6.63 -6.80 7.38
N MET A 147 -5.89 -5.82 7.90
CA MET A 147 -4.78 -5.15 7.23
C MET A 147 -3.41 -5.70 7.63
N THR A 148 -3.31 -6.59 8.63
CA THR A 148 -2.01 -7.09 9.13
C THR A 148 -1.23 -7.93 8.12
N ARG A 149 -1.90 -8.55 7.15
CA ARG A 149 -1.26 -9.33 6.09
C ARG A 149 -1.87 -8.98 4.74
N TRP A 150 -1.04 -8.67 3.76
CA TRP A 150 -1.40 -8.41 2.36
C TRP A 150 -0.81 -9.52 1.49
N ASN A 151 -1.68 -10.35 0.94
CA ASN A 151 -1.29 -11.53 0.17
C ASN A 151 -0.83 -11.13 -1.23
N LYS A 152 0.35 -11.57 -1.62
CA LYS A 152 0.98 -11.30 -2.92
C LYS A 152 0.14 -11.63 -4.16
N SER A 153 -0.88 -12.47 -3.99
CA SER A 153 -1.66 -12.99 -5.12
C SER A 153 -3.03 -12.31 -5.28
N ALA A 154 -3.48 -11.51 -4.28
CA ALA A 154 -4.84 -11.01 -4.26
C ALA A 154 -5.05 -9.67 -3.55
N ASP A 155 -4.11 -9.22 -2.73
CA ASP A 155 -4.35 -8.14 -1.76
C ASP A 155 -3.50 -6.89 -2.04
N GLU A 156 -3.25 -6.56 -3.30
CA GLU A 156 -2.49 -5.36 -3.66
C GLU A 156 -3.23 -4.09 -3.22
N PRO A 157 -2.49 -3.05 -2.76
CA PRO A 157 -3.08 -1.78 -2.39
C PRO A 157 -3.62 -1.05 -3.64
N ILE A 158 -4.85 -0.55 -3.51
CA ILE A 158 -5.48 0.31 -4.51
C ILE A 158 -6.00 1.54 -3.78
N VAL A 159 -5.60 2.73 -4.22
CA VAL A 159 -6.12 3.98 -3.69
C VAL A 159 -7.02 4.61 -4.75
N THR A 160 -8.29 4.83 -4.40
CA THR A 160 -9.28 5.44 -5.31
C THR A 160 -9.63 6.83 -4.81
N PHE A 161 -9.62 7.79 -5.73
CA PHE A 161 -10.03 9.17 -5.53
C PHE A 161 -11.31 9.42 -6.31
N ARG A 162 -12.32 10.00 -5.66
CA ARG A 162 -13.60 10.37 -6.29
C ARG A 162 -14.04 11.76 -5.83
N TRP A 163 -14.43 12.58 -6.77
CA TRP A 163 -14.93 13.92 -6.53
C TRP A 163 -15.97 14.32 -7.58
N VAL A 164 -16.94 15.17 -7.21
CA VAL A 164 -17.92 15.71 -8.15
C VAL A 164 -18.11 17.19 -7.91
N GLY A 165 -17.88 17.98 -8.94
CA GLY A 165 -18.12 19.43 -8.97
C GLY A 165 -18.86 19.87 -10.22
N TYR A 166 -18.90 21.16 -10.45
CA TYR A 166 -19.58 21.79 -11.59
C TYR A 166 -18.77 22.95 -12.15
N ALA A 167 -18.72 23.01 -13.49
CA ALA A 167 -18.33 24.20 -14.21
C ALA A 167 -19.54 25.16 -14.35
N ASP A 168 -19.29 26.46 -14.29
CA ASP A 168 -20.31 27.46 -14.60
C ASP A 168 -20.41 27.68 -16.12
N SER A 169 -21.57 28.09 -16.61
CA SER A 169 -21.81 28.40 -18.02
C SER A 169 -22.54 29.75 -18.22
N GLY A 170 -22.46 30.60 -17.21
CA GLY A 170 -23.12 31.92 -17.23
C GLY A 170 -22.49 32.92 -18.23
N PRO A 171 -23.19 34.04 -18.56
CA PRO A 171 -22.68 35.03 -19.49
C PRO A 171 -21.41 35.74 -18.99
N LEU A 172 -21.09 35.64 -17.72
CA LEU A 172 -19.87 36.21 -17.13
C LEU A 172 -18.60 35.37 -17.41
N CYS A 173 -18.76 34.13 -17.89
CA CYS A 173 -17.65 33.24 -18.25
C CYS A 173 -16.79 33.76 -19.42
N ILE A 174 -17.23 34.83 -20.09
CA ILE A 174 -16.42 35.56 -21.09
C ILE A 174 -15.27 36.33 -20.42
N PHE A 175 -15.42 36.66 -19.14
CA PHE A 175 -14.48 37.50 -18.38
C PHE A 175 -13.80 36.76 -17.20
N PHE A 176 -14.32 35.60 -16.79
CA PHE A 176 -13.86 34.83 -15.63
C PHE A 176 -13.59 33.39 -16.03
N ILE A 177 -12.74 32.71 -15.26
CA ILE A 177 -12.55 31.25 -15.37
C ILE A 177 -13.80 30.60 -14.83
N CYS A 178 -14.51 29.86 -15.68
CA CYS A 178 -15.72 29.11 -15.35
C CYS A 178 -15.56 27.61 -15.48
N ASP A 179 -14.41 27.18 -16.01
CA ASP A 179 -14.10 25.78 -16.15
C ASP A 179 -13.91 25.15 -14.76
N SER A 180 -14.39 23.94 -14.62
CA SER A 180 -14.12 23.13 -13.42
C SER A 180 -12.92 22.25 -13.71
N TYR A 181 -11.97 22.19 -12.81
CA TYR A 181 -10.81 21.32 -12.96
C TYR A 181 -10.47 20.59 -11.66
N PHE A 182 -9.82 19.47 -11.83
CA PHE A 182 -9.26 18.63 -10.77
C PHE A 182 -7.85 18.21 -11.17
N LYS A 183 -6.85 18.55 -10.34
CA LYS A 183 -5.47 18.09 -10.49
C LYS A 183 -5.10 17.20 -9.33
N PHE A 184 -4.40 16.11 -9.63
CA PHE A 184 -3.74 15.25 -8.66
C PHE A 184 -2.23 15.28 -8.90
N PHE A 185 -1.48 15.66 -7.89
CA PHE A 185 -0.03 15.69 -7.97
C PHE A 185 0.56 14.30 -7.76
N TYR A 186 1.59 13.97 -8.54
CA TYR A 186 2.34 12.73 -8.44
C TYR A 186 3.61 12.91 -7.61
N SER A 187 4.31 11.81 -7.31
CA SER A 187 5.54 11.85 -6.51
C SER A 187 6.70 12.58 -7.19
N ASN A 188 6.64 12.80 -8.50
CA ASN A 188 7.62 13.58 -9.28
C ASN A 188 7.21 15.05 -9.49
N ASN A 189 6.27 15.59 -8.73
CA ASN A 189 5.85 16.98 -8.90
C ASN A 189 6.99 17.96 -8.60
N GLU A 190 7.03 19.08 -9.35
CA GLU A 190 8.06 20.11 -9.21
C GLU A 190 7.80 21.06 -8.02
N ASP A 191 6.58 21.07 -7.49
CA ASP A 191 6.14 21.91 -6.37
C ASP A 191 6.58 21.38 -5.00
N ASN A 192 7.23 20.22 -4.96
CA ASN A 192 7.71 19.53 -3.77
C ASN A 192 6.61 19.14 -2.77
N TYR A 193 5.40 18.86 -3.24
CA TYR A 193 4.38 18.22 -2.40
C TYR A 193 4.79 16.78 -2.12
N THR A 194 4.68 16.36 -0.87
CA THR A 194 4.82 14.95 -0.51
C THR A 194 3.60 14.18 -1.00
N VAL A 195 3.82 13.20 -1.88
CA VAL A 195 2.76 12.33 -2.41
C VAL A 195 3.25 10.89 -2.34
N GLU A 196 2.89 10.23 -1.23
CA GLU A 196 3.31 8.87 -0.95
C GLU A 196 2.40 8.21 0.08
N MET A 197 2.41 6.89 0.13
CA MET A 197 1.76 6.12 1.18
C MET A 197 2.80 5.28 1.92
N ASN A 198 2.92 5.52 3.23
CA ASN A 198 3.87 4.83 4.09
C ASN A 198 3.15 3.68 4.82
N PHE A 199 3.68 2.47 4.69
CA PHE A 199 3.16 1.28 5.34
C PHE A 199 4.06 0.88 6.53
N PRO A 200 3.51 0.57 7.72
CA PRO A 200 4.28 0.10 8.87
C PRO A 200 4.68 -1.37 8.69
N VAL A 201 5.53 -1.65 7.68
CA VAL A 201 5.97 -3.01 7.30
C VAL A 201 6.82 -3.63 8.41
N ILE A 202 6.58 -4.93 8.68
CA ILE A 202 7.38 -5.72 9.61
C ILE A 202 7.92 -6.98 8.93
N ASN A 203 9.08 -7.44 9.39
CA ASN A 203 9.60 -8.75 9.01
C ASN A 203 8.86 -9.82 9.80
N GLN A 204 8.07 -10.67 9.11
CA GLN A 204 7.58 -11.89 9.72
C GLN A 204 8.48 -13.06 9.30
N THR A 205 9.14 -13.66 10.24
CA THR A 205 9.69 -14.99 10.09
C THR A 205 8.54 -15.98 10.25
N ILE A 206 8.13 -16.64 9.15
CA ILE A 206 7.14 -17.72 9.22
C ILE A 206 7.79 -18.87 10.03
N PRO A 207 7.22 -19.26 11.17
CA PRO A 207 7.71 -20.44 11.88
C PRO A 207 7.48 -21.68 11.00
N GLY A 208 8.52 -22.20 10.35
CA GLY A 208 8.44 -23.43 9.56
C GLY A 208 9.09 -23.40 8.18
N GLU A 209 9.40 -22.24 7.56
CA GLU A 209 10.21 -22.14 6.34
C GLU A 209 11.68 -21.91 6.67
N GLY A 210 12.26 -22.74 7.51
CA GLY A 210 13.67 -22.77 7.83
C GLY A 210 14.44 -23.60 6.83
N GLY A 211 14.72 -23.07 5.66
CA GLY A 211 15.80 -23.53 4.78
C GLY A 211 17.12 -22.91 5.24
N GLY A 212 17.90 -23.68 5.97
CA GLY A 212 19.32 -23.60 6.23
C GLY A 212 20.07 -22.28 6.07
N GLY A 213 20.32 -21.58 7.18
CA GLY A 213 21.28 -20.49 7.28
C GLY A 213 21.40 -20.05 8.74
N ASP A 214 22.54 -20.39 9.36
CA ASP A 214 22.92 -19.96 10.71
C ASP A 214 22.90 -18.42 10.82
N GLY A 215 21.97 -17.86 11.56
CA GLY A 215 21.90 -16.43 11.87
C GLY A 215 21.18 -16.17 13.18
N ILE A 216 21.94 -16.18 14.26
CA ILE A 216 21.77 -15.55 15.58
C ILE A 216 20.34 -15.25 16.01
N GLY A 217 19.80 -16.09 16.90
CA GLY A 217 18.52 -15.91 17.57
C GLY A 217 18.38 -14.59 18.30
N GLY A 218 17.42 -13.81 17.85
CA GLY A 218 16.73 -12.81 18.65
C GLY A 218 15.46 -13.45 19.21
N ALA A 219 15.45 -13.71 20.52
CA ALA A 219 14.36 -14.36 21.22
C ALA A 219 13.06 -13.55 21.08
N VAL A 220 12.09 -14.06 20.36
CA VAL A 220 10.68 -13.76 20.58
C VAL A 220 10.05 -14.96 21.30
N SER A 221 10.34 -15.04 22.58
CA SER A 221 9.71 -16.00 23.49
C SER A 221 8.58 -15.35 24.28
N ASP A 222 7.57 -14.79 23.60
CA ASP A 222 6.34 -14.41 24.29
C ASP A 222 5.22 -14.21 23.28
N ALA A 223 4.58 -15.25 22.79
CA ALA A 223 3.17 -15.28 22.43
C ALA A 223 2.75 -16.57 21.71
N LEU A 224 2.96 -17.73 22.30
CA LEU A 224 2.11 -18.90 22.00
C LEU A 224 1.71 -19.57 23.30
N PRO A 225 0.50 -19.38 23.79
CA PRO A 225 0.03 -20.17 24.93
C PRO A 225 -0.29 -21.59 24.47
N GLY A 226 0.56 -22.55 24.88
CA GLY A 226 0.04 -23.86 25.11
C GLY A 226 0.51 -25.06 24.31
N PHE A 227 1.62 -25.02 23.58
CA PHE A 227 2.27 -26.25 23.10
C PHE A 227 3.70 -26.37 23.61
N GLY A 228 3.80 -26.61 24.91
CA GLY A 228 5.06 -26.89 25.53
C GLY A 228 5.61 -28.24 25.07
N LEU A 229 6.94 -28.33 25.04
CA LEU A 229 7.81 -29.44 24.62
C LEU A 229 7.50 -30.80 25.30
N VAL A 230 6.57 -30.82 26.24
CA VAL A 230 6.16 -32.02 27.00
C VAL A 230 5.25 -32.95 26.20
N SER A 231 4.54 -32.47 25.18
CA SER A 231 3.64 -33.30 24.38
C SER A 231 4.36 -34.18 23.35
N GLY A 232 5.59 -33.81 22.94
CA GLY A 232 6.36 -34.57 21.94
C GLY A 232 7.05 -35.81 22.52
N ILE A 233 7.45 -35.76 23.77
CA ILE A 233 8.14 -36.92 24.42
C ILE A 233 7.20 -38.03 24.81
N GLY A 234 5.94 -37.72 25.13
CA GLY A 234 4.91 -38.68 25.44
C GLY A 234 4.51 -39.55 24.26
N ALA A 235 4.46 -39.02 23.05
CA ALA A 235 4.07 -39.76 21.85
C ALA A 235 5.14 -40.77 21.39
N LEU A 236 6.44 -40.44 21.57
CA LEU A 236 7.54 -41.34 21.26
C LEU A 236 7.66 -42.51 22.26
N ALA A 237 7.35 -42.28 23.54
CA ALA A 237 7.35 -43.34 24.57
C ALA A 237 6.22 -44.39 24.37
N LEU A 238 5.05 -43.96 23.88
CA LEU A 238 3.93 -44.89 23.61
C LEU A 238 4.18 -45.72 22.34
N ALA A 239 4.88 -45.19 21.33
CA ALA A 239 5.22 -45.97 20.14
C ALA A 239 6.28 -47.07 20.44
N ALA A 240 7.23 -46.81 21.36
CA ALA A 240 8.25 -47.77 21.72
C ALA A 240 7.70 -48.94 22.57
N VAL A 241 6.68 -48.71 23.39
CA VAL A 241 6.01 -49.78 24.18
C VAL A 241 5.06 -50.63 23.33
N GLY A 242 4.44 -50.05 22.30
CA GLY A 242 3.58 -50.79 21.35
C GLY A 242 4.37 -51.78 20.48
N ALA A 243 5.56 -51.40 20.02
CA ALA A 243 6.39 -52.26 19.15
C ALA A 243 7.00 -53.49 19.87
N SER A 244 7.20 -53.41 21.19
CA SER A 244 7.78 -54.53 21.94
C SER A 244 6.78 -55.66 22.28
N ARG A 245 5.48 -55.49 22.06
CA ARG A 245 4.47 -56.52 22.31
C ARG A 245 4.12 -57.39 21.11
N PHE A 246 4.54 -57.03 19.91
CA PHE A 246 4.20 -57.80 18.68
C PHE A 246 5.26 -58.80 18.23
N THR A 247 6.38 -58.94 18.99
CA THR A 247 7.45 -59.88 18.59
C THR A 247 7.59 -61.08 19.52
N ARG A 248 6.50 -61.49 20.22
CA ARG A 248 6.57 -62.65 21.10
C ARG A 248 5.38 -63.58 20.92
N GLU A 249 5.15 -64.10 19.71
CA GLU A 249 4.41 -65.33 19.42
C GLU A 249 4.91 -65.86 18.05
N GLU A 250 5.92 -66.72 18.13
CA GLU A 250 6.17 -67.91 17.34
C GLU A 250 7.11 -68.84 18.13
#